data_40520cec88cb46695e0d675ff04d4a40
#
_entry.id   40520cec88cb46695e0d675ff04d4a40
#
_cell.length_a   1.000
_cell.length_b   1.000
_cell.length_c   1.000
_cell.angle_alpha   90.00
_cell.angle_beta   90.00
_cell.angle_gamma   90.00
#
_symmetry.space_group_name_H-M   'P 1'
#
loop_
_entity.id
_entity.type
_entity.pdbx_description
1 polymer ?
#
loop_
_entity_poly.entity_id
_entity_poly.type
_entity_poly.pdbx_seq_one_letter_code
_entity_poly.pdbx_strand_id
1 'polypeptide(L)'
;MIKYIFLLLFFFKDVSAIQIDCKFEEVYADGSIQNGMVLIKDKQIRYEYFNRSLYTIIKNNTGLFLVSHYEKKKSERIFDPVINEIFSIYDDFPNLKSSYLNENFEAKVYFSNENVFLSRISILSNRVNLSIYFNSCVNKEIKELYFRVNPLHDYSY
;
A
#
# COMPACT_ATOMS: atom_id res chain seq x y z
N MET A 1 51.49 30.90 -7.33
CA MET A 1 50.47 30.14 -8.05
C MET A 1 49.58 29.45 -7.00
N ILE A 2 48.40 30.02 -6.74
CA ILE A 2 47.45 29.50 -5.74
C ILE A 2 46.47 28.57 -6.49
N LYS A 3 46.55 27.28 -6.21
CA LYS A 3 45.59 26.28 -6.73
C LYS A 3 44.31 26.40 -5.91
N TYR A 4 43.24 26.92 -6.50
CA TYR A 4 41.91 26.85 -5.93
C TYR A 4 41.37 25.43 -6.08
N ILE A 5 41.35 24.70 -4.96
CA ILE A 5 40.62 23.43 -4.85
C ILE A 5 39.15 23.81 -4.67
N PHE A 6 38.38 23.66 -5.75
CA PHE A 6 36.93 23.78 -5.69
C PHE A 6 36.38 22.52 -5.04
N LEU A 7 36.11 22.59 -3.71
CA LEU A 7 35.45 21.55 -2.98
C LEU A 7 33.95 21.58 -3.35
N LEU A 8 33.55 20.83 -4.36
CA LEU A 8 32.16 20.59 -4.73
C LEU A 8 31.53 19.75 -3.64
N LEU A 9 30.97 20.41 -2.62
CA LEU A 9 30.03 19.79 -1.67
C LEU A 9 28.76 19.43 -2.44
N PHE A 10 28.68 18.20 -2.93
CA PHE A 10 27.45 17.61 -3.37
C PHE A 10 26.54 17.46 -2.14
N PHE A 11 25.64 18.42 -1.94
CA PHE A 11 24.50 18.23 -1.08
C PHE A 11 23.61 17.15 -1.72
N PHE A 12 23.85 15.91 -1.39
CA PHE A 12 22.87 14.87 -1.60
C PHE A 12 21.68 15.22 -0.71
N LYS A 13 20.67 15.87 -1.29
CA LYS A 13 19.36 15.87 -0.67
C LYS A 13 18.91 14.40 -0.70
N ASP A 14 18.92 13.77 0.45
CA ASP A 14 18.21 12.51 0.65
C ASP A 14 16.77 12.77 0.24
N VAL A 15 16.40 12.32 -0.96
CA VAL A 15 15.00 12.27 -1.38
C VAL A 15 14.40 11.18 -0.53
N SER A 16 13.91 11.56 0.66
CA SER A 16 13.18 10.65 1.52
C SER A 16 12.03 10.09 0.71
N ALA A 17 12.06 8.79 0.44
CA ALA A 17 10.96 8.11 -0.23
C ALA A 17 9.67 8.36 0.56
N ILE A 18 8.59 8.73 -0.13
CA ILE A 18 7.31 8.98 0.51
C ILE A 18 6.80 7.65 1.07
N GLN A 19 6.53 7.64 2.38
CA GLN A 19 5.99 6.49 3.09
C GLN A 19 4.68 6.92 3.75
N ILE A 20 3.60 6.19 3.53
CA ILE A 20 2.30 6.58 4.07
C ILE A 20 1.70 5.50 4.95
N ASP A 21 1.02 5.97 5.97
CA ASP A 21 0.15 5.21 6.86
C ASP A 21 -1.24 5.86 6.77
N CYS A 22 -2.22 5.09 6.29
CA CYS A 22 -3.61 5.52 6.18
C CYS A 22 -4.54 4.53 6.88
N LYS A 23 -5.67 5.02 7.37
CA LYS A 23 -6.84 4.16 7.60
C LYS A 23 -7.61 4.02 6.30
N PHE A 24 -8.28 2.89 6.11
CA PHE A 24 -9.15 2.68 4.97
C PHE A 24 -10.53 2.17 5.39
N GLU A 25 -11.49 2.43 4.52
CA GLU A 25 -12.82 1.85 4.54
C GLU A 25 -13.11 1.26 3.15
N GLU A 26 -13.35 -0.04 3.07
CA GLU A 26 -13.84 -0.71 1.87
C GLU A 26 -15.34 -0.76 1.88
N VAL A 27 -15.97 -0.28 0.83
CA VAL A 27 -17.41 -0.36 0.60
C VAL A 27 -17.66 -1.25 -0.61
N TYR A 28 -18.31 -2.37 -0.38
CA TYR A 28 -18.64 -3.35 -1.39
C TYR A 28 -19.98 -3.05 -2.09
N ALA A 29 -20.21 -3.64 -3.26
CA ALA A 29 -21.44 -3.42 -4.04
C ALA A 29 -22.72 -3.83 -3.31
N ASP A 30 -22.65 -4.78 -2.38
CA ASP A 30 -23.77 -5.23 -1.54
C ASP A 30 -24.02 -4.33 -0.31
N GLY A 31 -23.22 -3.25 -0.17
CA GLY A 31 -23.29 -2.33 0.95
C GLY A 31 -22.53 -2.78 2.19
N SER A 32 -21.88 -3.94 2.18
CA SER A 32 -21.02 -4.35 3.29
C SER A 32 -19.77 -3.45 3.38
N ILE A 33 -19.28 -3.26 4.61
CA ILE A 33 -18.15 -2.38 4.90
C ILE A 33 -17.10 -3.13 5.69
N GLN A 34 -15.83 -2.98 5.28
CA GLN A 34 -14.66 -3.44 6.02
C GLN A 34 -13.72 -2.27 6.28
N ASN A 35 -13.12 -2.24 7.47
CA ASN A 35 -12.21 -1.19 7.88
C ASN A 35 -10.85 -1.76 8.22
N GLY A 36 -9.81 -0.95 7.99
CA GLY A 36 -8.46 -1.35 8.29
C GLY A 36 -7.46 -0.22 8.16
N MET A 37 -6.22 -0.61 8.02
CA MET A 37 -5.11 0.30 7.77
C MET A 37 -4.25 -0.20 6.62
N VAL A 38 -3.60 0.73 5.94
CA VAL A 38 -2.61 0.43 4.91
C VAL A 38 -1.30 1.18 5.19
N LEU A 39 -0.20 0.46 5.15
CA LEU A 39 1.15 1.02 5.11
C LEU A 39 1.71 0.84 3.72
N ILE A 40 2.27 1.89 3.16
CA ILE A 40 2.95 1.84 1.86
C ILE A 40 4.35 2.44 2.02
N LYS A 41 5.35 1.68 1.63
CA LYS A 41 6.75 2.09 1.60
C LYS A 41 7.41 1.50 0.38
N ASP A 42 7.92 2.34 -0.50
CA ASP A 42 8.47 1.94 -1.79
C ASP A 42 7.42 1.10 -2.57
N LYS A 43 7.70 -0.16 -2.86
CA LYS A 43 6.75 -1.10 -3.49
C LYS A 43 6.17 -2.12 -2.50
N GLN A 44 6.39 -1.91 -1.22
CA GLN A 44 5.89 -2.77 -0.17
C GLN A 44 4.58 -2.24 0.39
N ILE A 45 3.66 -3.14 0.68
CA ILE A 45 2.33 -2.83 1.20
C ILE A 45 2.03 -3.78 2.35
N ARG A 46 1.49 -3.21 3.42
CA ARG A 46 0.76 -3.95 4.44
C ARG A 46 -0.67 -3.45 4.45
N TYR A 47 -1.61 -4.32 4.16
CA TYR A 47 -3.04 -4.05 4.15
C TYR A 47 -3.70 -4.90 5.22
N GLU A 48 -4.07 -4.30 6.32
CA GLU A 48 -4.51 -5.00 7.54
C GLU A 48 -5.93 -4.60 7.92
N TYR A 49 -6.84 -5.57 7.98
CA TYR A 49 -8.19 -5.35 8.46
C TYR A 49 -8.24 -5.27 9.99
N PHE A 50 -9.08 -4.38 10.54
CA PHE A 50 -9.32 -4.33 11.99
C PHE A 50 -10.09 -5.55 12.50
N ASN A 51 -10.90 -6.15 11.65
CA ASN A 51 -11.56 -7.43 11.96
C ASN A 51 -10.52 -8.55 11.99
N ARG A 52 -10.23 -9.07 13.19
CA ARG A 52 -9.21 -10.09 13.41
C ARG A 52 -9.55 -11.47 12.81
N SER A 53 -10.80 -11.69 12.37
CA SER A 53 -11.15 -12.89 11.62
C SER A 53 -10.65 -12.86 10.17
N LEU A 54 -10.28 -11.69 9.68
CA LEU A 54 -9.71 -11.50 8.35
C LEU A 54 -8.17 -11.58 8.40
N TYR A 55 -7.57 -11.62 7.23
CA TYR A 55 -6.12 -11.69 7.06
C TYR A 55 -5.49 -10.30 6.98
N THR A 56 -4.18 -10.25 7.24
CA THR A 56 -3.33 -9.16 6.77
C THR A 56 -2.78 -9.54 5.39
N ILE A 57 -2.90 -8.65 4.41
CA ILE A 57 -2.28 -8.83 3.10
C ILE A 57 -0.95 -8.11 3.12
N ILE A 58 0.14 -8.81 2.80
CA ILE A 58 1.48 -8.28 2.71
C ILE A 58 1.99 -8.43 1.28
N LYS A 59 2.32 -7.31 0.63
CA LYS A 59 3.11 -7.29 -0.59
C LYS A 59 4.53 -6.86 -0.24
N ASN A 60 5.50 -7.65 -0.64
CA ASN A 60 6.91 -7.32 -0.49
C ASN A 60 7.72 -7.82 -1.72
N ASN A 61 9.04 -7.71 -1.67
CA ASN A 61 9.92 -8.09 -2.78
C ASN A 61 9.84 -9.59 -3.17
N THR A 62 9.25 -10.44 -2.31
CA THR A 62 9.11 -11.88 -2.56
C THR A 62 7.75 -12.28 -3.09
N GLY A 63 6.74 -11.42 -3.00
CA GLY A 63 5.41 -11.66 -3.52
C GLY A 63 4.29 -11.04 -2.69
N LEU A 64 3.08 -11.52 -2.95
CA LEU A 64 1.86 -11.13 -2.26
C LEU A 64 1.37 -12.30 -1.39
N PHE A 65 1.04 -12.02 -0.12
CA PHE A 65 0.74 -13.03 0.89
C PHE A 65 -0.48 -12.66 1.71
N LEU A 66 -1.27 -13.69 2.08
CA LEU A 66 -2.24 -13.64 3.18
C LEU A 66 -1.56 -14.14 4.46
N VAL A 67 -1.67 -13.38 5.54
CA VAL A 67 -1.09 -13.75 6.83
C VAL A 67 -2.18 -13.74 7.89
N SER A 68 -2.35 -14.87 8.57
CA SER A 68 -3.35 -15.01 9.63
C SER A 68 -3.00 -14.20 10.87
N HIS A 69 -3.97 -13.50 11.45
CA HIS A 69 -3.82 -12.83 12.74
C HIS A 69 -3.64 -13.81 13.91
N TYR A 70 -4.30 -14.97 13.83
CA TYR A 70 -4.25 -15.99 14.90
C TYR A 70 -2.98 -16.82 14.82
N GLU A 71 -2.57 -17.18 13.60
CA GLU A 71 -1.38 -17.98 13.35
C GLU A 71 -0.31 -17.14 12.64
N LYS A 72 0.31 -16.19 13.35
CA LYS A 72 1.26 -15.21 12.79
C LYS A 72 2.45 -15.81 12.03
N LYS A 73 2.68 -17.11 12.15
CA LYS A 73 3.69 -17.85 11.38
C LYS A 73 3.14 -18.46 10.10
N LYS A 74 1.81 -18.51 9.95
CA LYS A 74 1.15 -19.10 8.80
C LYS A 74 0.88 -18.02 7.77
N SER A 75 1.54 -18.09 6.66
CA SER A 75 1.31 -17.24 5.50
C SER A 75 1.04 -18.10 4.27
N GLU A 76 0.14 -17.63 3.43
CA GLU A 76 -0.19 -18.24 2.16
C GLU A 76 0.11 -17.25 1.03
N ARG A 77 0.84 -17.69 0.01
CA ARG A 77 1.14 -16.86 -1.15
C ARG A 77 -0.08 -16.77 -2.07
N ILE A 78 -0.43 -15.55 -2.47
CA ILE A 78 -1.53 -15.31 -3.41
C ILE A 78 -0.99 -15.47 -4.83
N PHE A 79 -1.60 -16.38 -5.58
CA PHE A 79 -1.31 -16.61 -7.01
C PHE A 79 -2.42 -16.11 -7.92
N ASP A 80 -3.53 -15.61 -7.37
CA ASP A 80 -4.65 -15.08 -8.17
C ASP A 80 -4.19 -13.87 -9.00
N PRO A 81 -4.26 -13.93 -10.34
CA PRO A 81 -3.75 -12.87 -11.20
C PRO A 81 -4.51 -11.56 -11.00
N VAL A 82 -5.83 -11.59 -10.79
CA VAL A 82 -6.65 -10.38 -10.61
C VAL A 82 -6.25 -9.65 -9.33
N ILE A 83 -6.08 -10.39 -8.23
CA ILE A 83 -5.65 -9.81 -6.94
C ILE A 83 -4.22 -9.25 -7.05
N ASN A 84 -3.31 -9.99 -7.69
CA ASN A 84 -1.94 -9.49 -7.91
C ASN A 84 -1.92 -8.20 -8.73
N GLU A 85 -2.73 -8.11 -9.79
CA GLU A 85 -2.85 -6.92 -10.64
C GLU A 85 -3.44 -5.73 -9.85
N ILE A 86 -4.47 -5.94 -9.03
CA ILE A 86 -5.04 -4.89 -8.16
C ILE A 86 -3.96 -4.35 -7.21
N PHE A 87 -3.19 -5.22 -6.57
CA PHE A 87 -2.11 -4.78 -5.69
C PHE A 87 -0.90 -4.20 -6.44
N SER A 88 -0.76 -4.43 -7.75
CA SER A 88 0.28 -3.82 -8.57
C SER A 88 0.06 -2.32 -8.83
N ILE A 89 -1.18 -1.82 -8.66
CA ILE A 89 -1.48 -0.38 -8.73
C ILE A 89 -0.55 0.41 -7.81
N TYR A 90 -0.29 -0.12 -6.62
CA TYR A 90 0.56 0.54 -5.62
C TYR A 90 2.05 0.54 -5.98
N ASP A 91 2.49 -0.20 -7.01
CA ASP A 91 3.89 -0.16 -7.49
C ASP A 91 4.25 1.19 -8.11
N ASP A 92 3.23 1.91 -8.59
CA ASP A 92 3.38 3.26 -9.13
C ASP A 92 3.42 4.34 -8.02
N PHE A 93 3.19 4.00 -6.75
CA PHE A 93 3.21 4.97 -5.66
C PHE A 93 4.59 5.61 -5.50
N PRO A 94 4.71 6.95 -5.31
CA PRO A 94 3.62 7.91 -5.08
C PRO A 94 2.98 8.48 -6.36
N ASN A 95 3.44 8.09 -7.55
CA ASN A 95 3.01 8.62 -8.85
C ASN A 95 1.89 7.78 -9.48
N LEU A 96 0.87 7.46 -8.69
CA LEU A 96 -0.29 6.71 -9.15
C LEU A 96 -0.98 7.40 -10.33
N LYS A 97 -1.38 6.62 -11.34
CA LYS A 97 -2.21 7.11 -12.44
C LYS A 97 -3.66 7.30 -11.97
N SER A 98 -4.40 8.18 -12.62
CA SER A 98 -5.83 8.39 -12.32
C SER A 98 -6.72 7.20 -12.70
N SER A 99 -6.24 6.32 -13.58
CA SER A 99 -6.94 5.11 -13.99
C SER A 99 -5.98 4.00 -14.41
N TYR A 100 -6.41 2.77 -14.16
CA TYR A 100 -5.78 1.53 -14.59
C TYR A 100 -6.86 0.68 -15.27
N LEU A 101 -6.58 0.22 -16.48
CA LEU A 101 -7.50 -0.59 -17.26
C LEU A 101 -6.73 -1.75 -17.89
N ASN A 102 -7.24 -2.97 -17.69
CA ASN A 102 -6.79 -4.16 -18.39
C ASN A 102 -7.98 -5.11 -18.66
N GLU A 103 -7.72 -6.32 -19.13
CA GLU A 103 -8.75 -7.30 -19.44
C GLU A 103 -9.54 -7.79 -18.22
N ASN A 104 -8.96 -7.68 -17.01
CA ASN A 104 -9.47 -8.28 -15.79
C ASN A 104 -10.18 -7.28 -14.87
N PHE A 105 -9.78 -6.00 -14.90
CA PHE A 105 -10.38 -4.97 -14.06
C PHE A 105 -10.19 -3.55 -14.59
N GLU A 106 -11.04 -2.65 -14.11
CA GLU A 106 -10.88 -1.21 -14.17
C GLU A 106 -10.68 -0.66 -12.76
N ALA A 107 -9.68 0.19 -12.58
CA ALA A 107 -9.53 0.94 -11.33
C ALA A 107 -9.42 2.44 -11.62
N LYS A 108 -10.12 3.24 -10.80
CA LYS A 108 -10.05 4.71 -10.80
C LYS A 108 -9.48 5.19 -9.49
N VAL A 109 -8.47 6.06 -9.57
CA VAL A 109 -7.75 6.61 -8.43
C VAL A 109 -8.08 8.08 -8.28
N TYR A 110 -8.43 8.49 -7.06
CA TYR A 110 -8.76 9.85 -6.70
C TYR A 110 -7.82 10.34 -5.61
N PHE A 111 -7.37 11.58 -5.74
CA PHE A 111 -6.46 12.22 -4.80
C PHE A 111 -7.18 13.31 -4.00
N SER A 112 -6.71 13.57 -2.80
CA SER A 112 -7.15 14.71 -2.02
C SER A 112 -6.57 16.01 -2.61
N ASN A 113 -7.40 17.06 -2.68
CA ASN A 113 -6.95 18.37 -3.17
C ASN A 113 -5.98 19.09 -2.23
N GLU A 114 -5.95 18.72 -0.95
CA GLU A 114 -5.15 19.42 0.08
C GLU A 114 -3.76 18.83 0.27
N ASN A 115 -3.59 17.55 -0.08
CA ASN A 115 -2.31 16.84 0.00
C ASN A 115 -2.27 15.83 -1.14
N VAL A 116 -1.09 15.52 -1.66
CA VAL A 116 -0.86 14.49 -2.70
C VAL A 116 -1.18 13.07 -2.16
N PHE A 117 -2.12 12.96 -1.20
CA PHE A 117 -2.52 11.71 -0.61
C PHE A 117 -3.69 11.10 -1.38
N LEU A 118 -3.63 9.79 -1.47
CA LEU A 118 -4.69 8.95 -1.99
C LEU A 118 -5.98 9.17 -1.17
N SER A 119 -7.09 9.47 -1.83
CA SER A 119 -8.38 9.63 -1.17
C SER A 119 -9.31 8.45 -1.42
N ARG A 120 -9.31 7.90 -2.65
CA ARG A 120 -10.16 6.76 -3.00
C ARG A 120 -9.57 5.97 -4.16
N ILE A 121 -9.75 4.65 -4.13
CA ILE A 121 -9.61 3.76 -5.29
C ILE A 121 -10.95 3.05 -5.48
N SER A 122 -11.54 3.14 -6.67
CA SER A 122 -12.72 2.36 -7.05
C SER A 122 -12.27 1.25 -7.99
N ILE A 123 -12.63 0.01 -7.70
CA ILE A 123 -12.22 -1.20 -8.43
C ILE A 123 -13.47 -1.90 -8.95
N LEU A 124 -13.49 -2.17 -10.24
CA LEU A 124 -14.54 -2.92 -10.90
C LEU A 124 -13.92 -4.08 -11.70
N SER A 125 -14.30 -5.29 -11.36
CA SER A 125 -13.95 -6.52 -12.09
C SER A 125 -15.11 -7.51 -12.07
N ASN A 126 -14.95 -8.65 -12.72
CA ASN A 126 -15.93 -9.72 -12.68
C ASN A 126 -16.10 -10.36 -11.28
N ARG A 127 -15.12 -10.17 -10.39
CA ARG A 127 -15.07 -10.78 -9.05
C ARG A 127 -15.16 -9.77 -7.93
N VAL A 128 -14.68 -8.56 -8.18
CA VAL A 128 -14.52 -7.53 -7.15
C VAL A 128 -15.16 -6.24 -7.66
N ASN A 129 -16.10 -5.72 -6.88
CA ASN A 129 -16.70 -4.41 -7.10
C ASN A 129 -16.75 -3.71 -5.77
N LEU A 130 -15.79 -2.81 -5.55
CA LEU A 130 -15.66 -2.08 -4.30
C LEU A 130 -15.03 -0.70 -4.51
N SER A 131 -15.24 0.15 -3.52
CA SER A 131 -14.51 1.41 -3.38
C SER A 131 -13.75 1.42 -2.05
N ILE A 132 -12.48 1.76 -2.11
CA ILE A 132 -11.60 1.91 -0.94
C ILE A 132 -11.43 3.41 -0.69
N TYR A 133 -11.89 3.87 0.46
CA TYR A 133 -11.72 5.25 0.91
C TYR A 133 -10.56 5.32 1.89
N PHE A 134 -9.65 6.26 1.69
CA PHE A 134 -8.48 6.46 2.56
C PHE A 134 -8.66 7.73 3.38
N ASN A 135 -8.37 7.62 4.66
CA ASN A 135 -8.45 8.75 5.59
C ASN A 135 -7.31 8.69 6.61
N SER A 136 -7.13 9.79 7.34
CA SER A 136 -6.08 9.90 8.37
C SER A 136 -4.69 9.53 7.85
N CYS A 137 -4.41 9.85 6.58
CA CYS A 137 -3.12 9.56 5.97
C CYS A 137 -2.03 10.46 6.54
N VAL A 138 -0.93 9.86 6.94
CA VAL A 138 0.27 10.56 7.43
C VAL A 138 1.51 10.05 6.74
N ASN A 139 2.44 10.96 6.42
CA ASN A 139 3.77 10.58 5.96
C ASN A 139 4.65 10.39 7.20
N LYS A 140 5.11 9.18 7.43
CA LYS A 140 6.00 8.85 8.55
C LYS A 140 6.92 7.70 8.20
N GLU A 141 8.04 7.60 8.89
CA GLU A 141 8.96 6.48 8.74
C GLU A 141 8.30 5.15 9.14
N ILE A 142 8.35 4.16 8.23
CA ILE A 142 7.80 2.82 8.42
C ILE A 142 8.95 1.81 8.46
N LYS A 143 8.99 1.00 9.52
CA LYS A 143 10.03 -0.01 9.70
C LYS A 143 9.81 -1.19 8.76
N GLU A 144 10.90 -1.71 8.16
CA GLU A 144 10.87 -2.88 7.25
C GLU A 144 10.24 -4.13 7.88
N LEU A 145 10.34 -4.27 9.20
CA LEU A 145 9.79 -5.42 9.90
C LEU A 145 8.26 -5.58 9.74
N TYR A 146 7.53 -4.48 9.44
CA TYR A 146 6.08 -4.53 9.24
C TYR A 146 5.66 -5.17 7.92
N PHE A 147 6.60 -5.33 6.98
CA PHE A 147 6.38 -6.00 5.69
C PHE A 147 6.86 -7.46 5.68
N ARG A 148 7.28 -7.99 6.83
CA ARG A 148 7.62 -9.40 6.98
C ARG A 148 6.38 -10.26 7.12
N VAL A 149 6.37 -11.40 6.45
CA VAL A 149 5.24 -12.36 6.47
C VAL A 149 5.41 -13.43 7.54
N ASN A 150 6.63 -13.68 8.01
CA ASN A 150 6.92 -14.72 8.99
C ASN A 150 8.12 -14.34 9.89
N PRO A 151 7.88 -14.08 11.21
CA PRO A 151 6.57 -13.89 11.83
C PRO A 151 5.94 -12.55 11.45
N LEU A 152 4.61 -12.48 11.45
CA LEU A 152 3.89 -11.21 11.34
C LEU A 152 4.13 -10.39 12.60
N HIS A 153 4.58 -9.15 12.42
CA HIS A 153 4.77 -8.21 13.53
C HIS A 153 3.51 -7.36 13.72
N ASP A 154 3.09 -7.20 14.97
CA ASP A 154 1.99 -6.31 15.29
C ASP A 154 2.39 -4.86 15.00
N TYR A 155 1.45 -4.10 14.45
CA TYR A 155 1.56 -2.68 14.27
C TYR A 155 0.69 -1.99 15.32
N SER A 156 1.28 -1.11 16.10
CA SER A 156 0.53 -0.30 17.08
C SER A 156 0.09 1.00 16.42
N TYR A 157 -1.20 1.22 16.44
CA TYR A 157 -1.87 2.42 15.89
C TYR A 157 -1.66 3.64 16.78
#